data_d7d4405e5c4b7ea74bb0ba71ac6ed667
#
_entry.id   d7d4405e5c4b7ea74bb0ba71ac6ed667
#
_cell.length_a   1.000
_cell.length_b   1.000
_cell.length_c   1.000
_cell.angle_alpha   90.00
_cell.angle_beta   90.00
_cell.angle_gamma   90.00
#
_symmetry.space_group_name_H-M   'P 1'
#
loop_
_entity.id
_entity.type
_entity.pdbx_description
1 polymer ?
#
loop_
_entity_poly.entity_id
_entity_poly.type
_entity_poly.pdbx_seq_one_letter_code
_entity_poly.pdbx_strand_id
1 'polypeptide(L)'
;PALLQLLYAPTSLFNASFLMTYLALISIRLFYRPIEGLLGELRQPLLRYLWALLAMTLAVQPLLLPLSLYLFGESSLAFLWTTLLVVPLSALLIPTSLLIFLLLPLIGTAPSGLLAPLEWDATLMREGVALAEGIPALMLHYPLGLGALLLYYLLLTLAVFGYRLHREELPAVAYE
;
A
#
# COMPACT_ATOMS: atom_id res chain seq x y z
N PRO A 1 -13.78 -12.33 -7.93
CA PRO A 1 -13.22 -13.13 -6.81
C PRO A 1 -14.00 -12.94 -5.53
N ALA A 2 -14.40 -11.70 -5.14
CA ALA A 2 -15.17 -11.45 -3.92
C ALA A 2 -16.48 -12.26 -3.84
N LEU A 3 -17.28 -12.25 -4.90
CA LEU A 3 -18.54 -12.97 -4.96
C LEU A 3 -18.36 -14.50 -4.81
N LEU A 4 -17.30 -15.06 -5.44
CA LEU A 4 -16.99 -16.48 -5.31
C LEU A 4 -16.59 -16.85 -3.87
N GLN A 5 -15.80 -16.00 -3.22
CA GLN A 5 -15.39 -16.20 -1.83
C GLN A 5 -16.57 -16.12 -0.87
N LEU A 6 -17.52 -15.19 -1.10
CA LEU A 6 -18.73 -15.02 -0.31
C LEU A 6 -19.73 -16.16 -0.52
N LEU A 7 -19.82 -16.70 -1.73
CA LEU A 7 -20.64 -17.87 -2.02
C LEU A 7 -20.13 -19.14 -1.33
N TYR A 8 -18.80 -19.28 -1.23
CA TYR A 8 -18.17 -20.45 -0.61
C TYR A 8 -18.13 -20.36 0.93
N ALA A 9 -17.90 -19.16 1.47
CA ALA A 9 -17.81 -18.91 2.90
C ALA A 9 -18.42 -17.54 3.28
N PRO A 10 -19.73 -17.46 3.52
CA PRO A 10 -20.40 -16.18 3.83
C PRO A 10 -19.92 -15.54 5.14
N THR A 11 -19.37 -16.33 6.07
CA THR A 11 -18.76 -15.85 7.31
C THR A 11 -17.47 -15.06 7.09
N SER A 12 -16.86 -15.16 5.91
CA SER A 12 -15.64 -14.41 5.57
C SER A 12 -15.85 -12.89 5.55
N LEU A 13 -17.09 -12.40 5.43
CA LEU A 13 -17.43 -10.97 5.58
C LEU A 13 -17.00 -10.37 6.92
N PHE A 14 -17.00 -11.17 7.98
CA PHE A 14 -16.60 -10.73 9.32
C PHE A 14 -15.11 -10.97 9.60
N ASN A 15 -14.38 -11.49 8.64
CA ASN A 15 -12.95 -11.68 8.78
C ASN A 15 -12.21 -10.36 8.52
N ALA A 16 -11.34 -9.95 9.47
CA ALA A 16 -10.52 -8.75 9.37
C ALA A 16 -9.72 -8.68 8.06
N SER A 17 -9.16 -9.81 7.61
CA SER A 17 -8.39 -9.89 6.37
C SER A 17 -9.23 -9.59 5.13
N PHE A 18 -10.49 -10.06 5.10
CA PHE A 18 -11.43 -9.76 4.01
C PHE A 18 -11.76 -8.26 3.99
N LEU A 19 -12.16 -7.71 5.13
CA LEU A 19 -12.50 -6.29 5.26
C LEU A 19 -11.34 -5.39 4.85
N MET A 20 -10.13 -5.67 5.35
CA MET A 20 -8.93 -4.90 5.00
C MET A 20 -8.62 -4.94 3.51
N THR A 21 -8.71 -6.12 2.88
CA THR A 21 -8.41 -6.26 1.45
C THR A 21 -9.36 -5.45 0.59
N TYR A 22 -10.67 -5.53 0.85
CA TYR A 22 -11.65 -4.82 0.04
C TYR A 22 -11.70 -3.33 0.32
N LEU A 23 -11.50 -2.91 1.58
CA LEU A 23 -11.33 -1.50 1.92
C LEU A 23 -10.08 -0.89 1.27
N ALA A 24 -8.97 -1.63 1.22
CA ALA A 24 -7.77 -1.19 0.51
C ALA A 24 -8.05 -0.95 -0.98
N LEU A 25 -8.73 -1.89 -1.66
CA LEU A 25 -9.10 -1.74 -3.07
C LEU A 25 -10.02 -0.54 -3.32
N ILE A 26 -11.02 -0.33 -2.46
CA ILE A 26 -11.92 0.82 -2.54
C ILE A 26 -11.13 2.11 -2.30
N SER A 27 -10.24 2.14 -1.31
CA SER A 27 -9.41 3.29 -0.99
C SER A 27 -8.53 3.70 -2.16
N ILE A 28 -7.82 2.75 -2.77
CA ILE A 28 -7.00 2.98 -3.97
C ILE A 28 -7.85 3.57 -5.09
N ARG A 29 -9.02 2.98 -5.36
CA ARG A 29 -9.90 3.45 -6.44
C ARG A 29 -10.40 4.88 -6.22
N LEU A 30 -10.61 5.28 -4.97
CA LEU A 30 -11.12 6.62 -4.62
C LEU A 30 -10.00 7.67 -4.57
N PHE A 31 -8.87 7.33 -3.97
CA PHE A 31 -7.84 8.30 -3.58
C PHE A 31 -6.57 8.29 -4.45
N TYR A 32 -6.30 7.22 -5.21
CA TYR A 32 -5.06 7.12 -5.98
C TYR A 32 -4.92 8.26 -7.01
N ARG A 33 -5.91 8.43 -7.89
CA ARG A 33 -5.86 9.48 -8.93
C ARG A 33 -5.71 10.89 -8.41
N PRO A 34 -6.50 11.35 -7.40
CA PRO A 34 -6.32 12.67 -6.83
C PRO A 34 -4.94 12.85 -6.18
N ILE A 35 -4.41 11.84 -5.50
CA ILE A 35 -3.08 11.92 -4.86
C ILE A 35 -1.97 11.90 -5.90
N GLU A 36 -2.03 11.03 -6.90
CA GLU A 36 -1.06 10.96 -7.98
C GLU A 36 -0.95 12.29 -8.73
N GLY A 37 -2.08 12.96 -8.97
CA GLY A 37 -2.14 14.25 -9.65
C GLY A 37 -1.63 15.44 -8.85
N LEU A 38 -1.36 15.34 -7.54
CA LEU A 38 -0.90 16.44 -6.70
C LEU A 38 0.46 17.04 -7.13
N LEU A 39 1.37 16.21 -7.62
CA LEU A 39 2.71 16.65 -8.07
C LEU A 39 2.80 16.93 -9.57
N GLY A 40 1.70 16.78 -10.31
CA GLY A 40 1.67 17.01 -11.75
C GLY A 40 2.57 16.05 -12.54
N GLU A 41 2.99 16.45 -13.74
CA GLU A 41 3.86 15.64 -14.58
C GLU A 41 5.33 15.77 -14.15
N LEU A 42 5.80 14.77 -13.40
CA LEU A 42 7.21 14.67 -13.05
C LEU A 42 8.05 14.30 -14.29
N ARG A 43 9.01 15.15 -14.62
CA ARG A 43 9.84 15.05 -15.82
C ARG A 43 10.83 13.87 -15.77
N GLN A 44 11.23 13.45 -14.57
CA GLN A 44 12.17 12.36 -14.37
C GLN A 44 11.43 11.04 -14.13
N PRO A 45 11.73 9.96 -14.89
CA PRO A 45 11.02 8.69 -14.77
C PRO A 45 11.19 8.02 -13.41
N LEU A 46 12.37 8.18 -12.78
CA LEU A 46 12.63 7.64 -11.44
C LEU A 46 11.76 8.33 -10.38
N LEU A 47 11.68 9.66 -10.40
CA LEU A 47 10.85 10.41 -9.45
C LEU A 47 9.36 10.10 -9.64
N ARG A 48 8.91 9.91 -10.89
CA ARG A 48 7.55 9.49 -11.18
C ARG A 48 7.24 8.10 -10.62
N TYR A 49 8.17 7.17 -10.76
CA TYR A 49 8.02 5.81 -10.19
C TYR A 49 7.93 5.86 -8.66
N LEU A 50 8.86 6.55 -8.00
CA LEU A 50 8.86 6.70 -6.53
C LEU A 50 7.60 7.42 -6.03
N TRP A 51 7.16 8.45 -6.76
CA TRP A 51 5.91 9.15 -6.43
C TRP A 51 4.69 8.25 -6.60
N ALA A 52 4.60 7.47 -7.67
CA ALA A 52 3.50 6.52 -7.86
C ALA A 52 3.40 5.49 -6.73
N LEU A 53 4.55 4.98 -6.24
CA LEU A 53 4.60 4.10 -5.08
C LEU A 53 4.08 4.78 -3.81
N LEU A 54 4.54 6.01 -3.54
CA LEU A 54 4.08 6.80 -2.39
C LEU A 54 2.60 7.14 -2.50
N ALA A 55 2.13 7.57 -3.67
CA ALA A 55 0.73 7.89 -3.93
C ALA A 55 -0.18 6.68 -3.70
N MET A 56 0.24 5.49 -4.14
CA MET A 56 -0.50 4.26 -3.93
C MET A 56 -0.56 3.90 -2.44
N THR A 57 0.55 4.01 -1.74
CA THR A 57 0.64 3.76 -0.30
C THR A 57 -0.23 4.74 0.49
N LEU A 58 -0.16 6.02 0.17
CA LEU A 58 -1.00 7.06 0.78
C LEU A 58 -2.48 6.87 0.45
N ALA A 59 -2.82 6.39 -0.75
CA ALA A 59 -4.20 6.19 -1.17
C ALA A 59 -4.90 5.06 -0.39
N VAL A 60 -4.15 4.10 0.15
CA VAL A 60 -4.71 3.00 0.96
C VAL A 60 -5.10 3.48 2.37
N GLN A 61 -4.36 4.43 2.94
CA GLN A 61 -4.44 4.81 4.35
C GLN A 61 -5.78 5.42 4.79
N PRO A 62 -6.48 6.25 4.02
CA PRO A 62 -7.71 6.87 4.49
C PRO A 62 -8.78 5.87 4.95
N LEU A 63 -8.86 4.70 4.34
CA LEU A 63 -9.79 3.68 4.78
C LEU A 63 -9.15 2.62 5.68
N LEU A 64 -7.86 2.31 5.49
CA LEU A 64 -7.22 1.22 6.21
C LEU A 64 -6.73 1.61 7.60
N LEU A 65 -6.17 2.82 7.76
CA LEU A 65 -5.61 3.29 9.02
C LEU A 65 -6.64 3.32 10.16
N PRO A 66 -7.84 3.91 10.02
CA PRO A 66 -8.81 3.91 11.10
C PRO A 66 -9.33 2.50 11.43
N LEU A 67 -9.43 1.62 10.42
CA LEU A 67 -9.81 0.23 10.67
C LEU A 67 -8.72 -0.53 11.42
N SER A 68 -7.44 -0.33 11.09
CA SER A 68 -6.33 -0.97 11.80
C SER A 68 -6.24 -0.50 13.26
N LEU A 69 -6.45 0.79 13.51
CA LEU A 69 -6.51 1.33 14.87
C LEU A 69 -7.69 0.77 15.68
N TYR A 70 -8.82 0.52 15.04
CA TYR A 70 -9.97 -0.10 15.69
C TYR A 70 -9.74 -1.59 16.01
N LEU A 71 -9.16 -2.36 15.08
CA LEU A 71 -9.00 -3.82 15.21
C LEU A 71 -7.79 -4.20 16.07
N PHE A 72 -6.69 -3.47 15.94
CA PHE A 72 -5.40 -3.80 16.57
C PHE A 72 -4.99 -2.82 17.66
N GLY A 73 -5.62 -1.64 17.75
CA GLY A 73 -5.26 -0.58 18.69
C GLY A 73 -3.97 0.17 18.31
N GLU A 74 -3.33 -0.24 17.24
CA GLU A 74 -2.06 0.34 16.77
C GLU A 74 -1.98 0.41 15.25
N SER A 75 -1.21 1.35 14.75
CA SER A 75 -0.85 1.48 13.35
C SER A 75 0.53 2.10 13.23
N SER A 76 1.28 1.71 12.21
CA SER A 76 2.62 2.25 11.96
C SER A 76 2.61 3.18 10.75
N LEU A 77 3.18 4.38 10.89
CA LEU A 77 3.45 5.29 9.78
C LEU A 77 4.75 4.94 9.04
N ALA A 78 5.50 3.95 9.56
CA ALA A 78 6.71 3.46 8.91
C ALA A 78 6.46 2.85 7.52
N PHE A 79 5.18 2.55 7.19
CA PHE A 79 4.79 2.01 5.88
C PHE A 79 5.26 2.87 4.69
N LEU A 80 5.35 4.19 4.85
CA LEU A 80 5.86 5.07 3.80
C LEU A 80 7.32 4.78 3.48
N TRP A 81 8.13 4.67 4.53
CA TRP A 81 9.55 4.37 4.40
C TRP A 81 9.77 2.94 3.90
N THR A 82 9.11 1.97 4.51
CA THR A 82 9.25 0.57 4.14
C THR A 82 8.80 0.31 2.70
N THR A 83 7.70 0.91 2.25
CA THR A 83 7.25 0.77 0.86
C THR A 83 8.26 1.35 -0.12
N LEU A 84 8.81 2.53 0.17
CA LEU A 84 9.78 3.19 -0.71
C LEU A 84 11.07 2.37 -0.87
N LEU A 85 11.45 1.64 0.16
CA LEU A 85 12.67 0.83 0.19
C LEU A 85 12.41 -0.62 -0.25
N VAL A 86 11.39 -1.26 0.34
CA VAL A 86 11.14 -2.69 0.14
C VAL A 86 10.61 -3.00 -1.26
N VAL A 87 9.75 -2.14 -1.83
CA VAL A 87 9.14 -2.43 -3.15
C VAL A 87 10.18 -2.46 -4.28
N PRO A 88 11.08 -1.47 -4.45
CA PRO A 88 12.12 -1.55 -5.49
C PRO A 88 13.12 -2.69 -5.24
N LEU A 89 13.49 -2.97 -3.98
CA LEU A 89 14.37 -4.08 -3.65
C LEU A 89 13.71 -5.44 -3.95
N SER A 90 12.45 -5.62 -3.58
CA SER A 90 11.70 -6.84 -3.90
C SER A 90 11.53 -7.06 -5.41
N ALA A 91 11.41 -5.97 -6.18
CA ALA A 91 11.35 -6.04 -7.64
C ALA A 91 12.65 -6.57 -8.27
N LEU A 92 13.78 -6.44 -7.59
CA LEU A 92 15.07 -7.03 -7.99
C LEU A 92 15.24 -8.44 -7.42
N LEU A 93 14.87 -8.64 -6.16
CA LEU A 93 15.05 -9.91 -5.44
C LEU A 93 14.20 -11.05 -6.03
N ILE A 94 12.94 -10.78 -6.37
CA ILE A 94 12.03 -11.82 -6.87
C ILE A 94 12.49 -12.41 -8.20
N PRO A 95 12.76 -11.63 -9.27
CA PRO A 95 13.21 -12.20 -10.54
C PRO A 95 14.60 -12.82 -10.46
N THR A 96 15.52 -12.26 -9.65
CA THR A 96 16.86 -12.83 -9.47
C THR A 96 16.82 -14.17 -8.74
N SER A 97 16.02 -14.28 -7.67
CA SER A 97 15.82 -15.55 -6.96
C SER A 97 15.16 -16.61 -7.83
N LEU A 98 14.16 -16.22 -8.63
CA LEU A 98 13.48 -17.12 -9.56
C LEU A 98 14.44 -17.62 -10.66
N LEU A 99 15.27 -16.72 -11.21
CA LEU A 99 16.29 -17.08 -12.20
C LEU A 99 17.30 -18.08 -11.62
N ILE A 100 17.81 -17.83 -10.43
CA ILE A 100 18.75 -18.74 -9.75
C ILE A 100 18.09 -20.09 -9.50
N PHE A 101 16.85 -20.10 -9.00
CA PHE A 101 16.11 -21.33 -8.77
C PHE A 101 15.91 -22.16 -10.04
N LEU A 102 15.65 -21.50 -11.18
CA LEU A 102 15.49 -22.15 -12.47
C LEU A 102 16.82 -22.70 -13.04
N LEU A 103 17.93 -22.02 -12.79
CA LEU A 103 19.26 -22.41 -13.27
C LEU A 103 19.92 -23.47 -12.38
N LEU A 104 19.51 -23.61 -11.12
CA LEU A 104 20.11 -24.50 -10.13
C LEU A 104 20.17 -25.97 -10.61
N PRO A 105 19.11 -26.56 -11.20
CA PRO A 105 19.17 -27.95 -11.71
C PRO A 105 20.09 -28.14 -12.90
N LEU A 106 20.45 -27.07 -13.63
CA LEU A 106 21.38 -27.10 -14.77
C LEU A 106 22.83 -27.01 -14.34
N ILE A 107 23.11 -26.29 -13.24
CA ILE A 107 24.48 -25.99 -12.76
C ILE A 107 24.92 -26.98 -11.66
N GLY A 108 23.96 -27.72 -11.04
CA GLY A 108 24.21 -28.72 -10.02
C GLY A 108 24.49 -28.16 -8.62
N THR A 109 25.16 -27.04 -8.49
CA THR A 109 25.44 -26.33 -7.24
C THR A 109 25.36 -24.82 -7.45
N ALA A 110 24.75 -24.09 -6.53
CA ALA A 110 24.71 -22.64 -6.61
C ALA A 110 26.10 -22.08 -6.29
N PRO A 111 26.80 -21.45 -7.24
CA PRO A 111 28.06 -20.78 -6.96
C PRO A 111 27.80 -19.62 -5.99
N SER A 112 28.65 -19.49 -4.97
CA SER A 112 28.53 -18.45 -3.92
C SER A 112 28.42 -17.03 -4.49
N GLY A 113 29.05 -16.76 -5.63
CA GLY A 113 28.95 -15.48 -6.32
C GLY A 113 27.57 -15.15 -6.90
N LEU A 114 26.72 -16.17 -7.17
CA LEU A 114 25.33 -15.97 -7.63
C LEU A 114 24.38 -15.69 -6.47
N LEU A 115 24.71 -16.13 -5.26
CA LEU A 115 23.90 -15.92 -4.06
C LEU A 115 24.20 -14.58 -3.39
N ALA A 116 25.41 -14.04 -3.56
CA ALA A 116 25.83 -12.80 -2.93
C ALA A 116 24.89 -11.59 -3.20
N PRO A 117 24.40 -11.34 -4.43
CA PRO A 117 23.45 -10.26 -4.67
C PRO A 117 22.13 -10.43 -3.92
N LEU A 118 21.64 -11.68 -3.77
CA LEU A 118 20.41 -11.99 -3.04
C LEU A 118 20.57 -11.75 -1.54
N GLU A 119 21.71 -12.17 -0.98
CA GLU A 119 22.01 -11.97 0.44
C GLU A 119 22.16 -10.48 0.75
N TRP A 120 22.77 -9.72 -0.15
CA TRP A 120 22.95 -8.28 0.00
C TRP A 120 21.60 -7.54 -0.04
N ASP A 121 20.76 -7.86 -1.03
CA ASP A 121 19.42 -7.28 -1.19
C ASP A 121 18.53 -7.61 0.02
N ALA A 122 18.50 -8.87 0.45
CA ALA A 122 17.77 -9.30 1.64
C ALA A 122 18.28 -8.63 2.94
N THR A 123 19.59 -8.37 3.02
CA THR A 123 20.17 -7.68 4.18
C THR A 123 19.77 -6.21 4.19
N LEU A 124 19.85 -5.53 3.04
CA LEU A 124 19.39 -4.13 2.90
C LEU A 124 17.90 -3.98 3.24
N MET A 125 17.06 -4.89 2.78
CA MET A 125 15.63 -4.89 3.14
C MET A 125 15.44 -5.00 4.65
N ARG A 126 16.11 -5.96 5.29
CA ARG A 126 15.98 -6.20 6.73
C ARG A 126 16.48 -5.03 7.56
N GLU A 127 17.65 -4.47 7.22
CA GLU A 127 18.21 -3.31 7.92
C GLU A 127 17.34 -2.06 7.71
N GLY A 128 16.83 -1.84 6.49
CA GLY A 128 15.94 -0.72 6.20
C GLY A 128 14.62 -0.78 6.94
N VAL A 129 14.04 -1.97 7.11
CA VAL A 129 12.83 -2.17 7.93
C VAL A 129 13.15 -1.97 9.41
N ALA A 130 14.26 -2.52 9.91
CA ALA A 130 14.68 -2.38 11.30
C ALA A 130 14.92 -0.90 11.69
N LEU A 131 15.48 -0.10 10.78
CA LEU A 131 15.62 1.35 10.99
C LEU A 131 14.26 2.05 11.15
N ALA A 132 13.26 1.65 10.36
CA ALA A 132 11.92 2.22 10.43
C ALA A 132 11.18 1.82 11.72
N GLU A 133 11.35 0.59 12.18
CA GLU A 133 10.79 0.07 13.43
C GLU A 133 11.46 0.69 14.67
N GLY A 134 12.72 1.08 14.56
CA GLY A 134 13.47 1.73 15.63
C GLY A 134 13.03 3.16 15.95
N ILE A 135 12.08 3.75 15.21
CA ILE A 135 11.56 5.09 15.44
C ILE A 135 10.17 5.02 16.10
N PRO A 136 10.06 5.13 17.45
CA PRO A 136 8.79 5.01 18.16
C PRO A 136 7.76 6.06 17.75
N ALA A 137 8.20 7.23 17.28
CA ALA A 137 7.34 8.32 16.82
C ALA A 137 6.49 7.95 15.57
N LEU A 138 6.84 6.89 14.85
CA LEU A 138 6.09 6.40 13.70
C LEU A 138 4.99 5.38 14.10
N MET A 139 4.91 4.98 15.35
CA MET A 139 3.89 4.08 15.86
C MET A 139 2.76 4.86 16.51
N LEU A 140 1.56 4.73 15.97
CA LEU A 140 0.33 5.28 16.52
C LEU A 140 -0.32 4.21 17.40
N HIS A 141 -0.31 4.44 18.72
CA HIS A 141 -1.00 3.60 19.71
C HIS A 141 -2.24 4.35 20.18
N TYR A 142 -3.35 4.17 19.52
CA TYR A 142 -4.62 4.78 19.91
C TYR A 142 -5.78 3.86 19.56
N PRO A 143 -6.37 3.17 20.55
CA PRO A 143 -7.53 2.32 20.31
C PRO A 143 -8.74 3.19 19.95
N LEU A 144 -9.16 3.12 18.68
CA LEU A 144 -10.35 3.81 18.20
C LEU A 144 -11.61 3.05 18.67
N GLY A 145 -12.54 3.77 19.30
CA GLY A 145 -13.87 3.22 19.59
C GLY A 145 -14.73 3.07 18.34
N LEU A 146 -15.68 2.13 18.34
CA LEU A 146 -16.61 1.90 17.21
C LEU A 146 -17.34 3.17 16.78
N GLY A 147 -17.77 4.02 17.73
CA GLY A 147 -18.44 5.27 17.42
C GLY A 147 -17.57 6.25 16.64
N ALA A 148 -16.28 6.39 17.02
CA ALA A 148 -15.33 7.24 16.32
C ALA A 148 -15.03 6.72 14.91
N LEU A 149 -14.92 5.39 14.75
CA LEU A 149 -14.74 4.75 13.46
C LEU A 149 -15.92 5.02 12.51
N LEU A 150 -17.14 4.83 12.98
CA LEU A 150 -18.36 5.08 12.19
C LEU A 150 -18.50 6.56 11.82
N LEU A 151 -18.22 7.46 12.76
CA LEU A 151 -18.23 8.90 12.51
C LEU A 151 -17.19 9.27 11.45
N TYR A 152 -15.99 8.74 11.54
CA TYR A 152 -14.94 8.97 10.56
C TYR A 152 -15.36 8.54 9.15
N TYR A 153 -15.89 7.32 8.99
CA TYR A 153 -16.33 6.84 7.67
C TYR A 153 -17.55 7.62 7.16
N LEU A 154 -18.45 8.06 8.02
CA LEU A 154 -19.55 8.93 7.63
C LEU A 154 -19.04 10.28 7.08
N LEU A 155 -18.14 10.93 7.80
CA LEU A 155 -17.53 12.20 7.35
C LEU A 155 -16.74 12.02 6.06
N LEU A 156 -15.99 10.93 5.94
CA LEU A 156 -15.21 10.64 4.73
C LEU A 156 -16.12 10.41 3.51
N THR A 157 -17.21 9.67 3.67
CA THR A 157 -18.18 9.43 2.58
C THR A 157 -18.87 10.73 2.17
N LEU A 158 -19.25 11.57 3.12
CA LEU A 158 -19.81 12.89 2.84
C LEU A 158 -18.82 13.80 2.12
N ALA A 159 -17.55 13.80 2.53
CA ALA A 159 -16.50 14.59 1.88
C ALA A 159 -16.25 14.13 0.43
N VAL A 160 -16.15 12.81 0.21
CA VAL A 160 -15.96 12.24 -1.14
C VAL A 160 -17.17 12.52 -2.03
N PHE A 161 -18.37 12.40 -1.49
CA PHE A 161 -19.61 12.69 -2.22
C PHE A 161 -19.72 14.17 -2.56
N GLY A 162 -19.46 15.07 -1.60
CA GLY A 162 -19.44 16.51 -1.83
C GLY A 162 -18.39 16.93 -2.86
N TYR A 163 -17.19 16.34 -2.81
CA TYR A 163 -16.16 16.60 -3.81
C TYR A 163 -16.58 16.17 -5.23
N ARG A 164 -17.27 15.02 -5.36
CA ARG A 164 -17.77 14.55 -6.67
C ARG A 164 -18.85 15.45 -7.23
N LEU A 165 -19.82 15.87 -6.41
CA LEU A 165 -20.87 16.80 -6.82
C LEU A 165 -20.30 18.13 -7.28
N HIS A 166 -19.33 18.67 -6.53
CA HIS A 166 -18.69 19.94 -6.91
C HIS A 166 -17.90 19.84 -8.23
N ARG A 167 -17.36 18.69 -8.53
CA ARG A 167 -16.61 18.44 -9.78
C ARG A 167 -17.54 18.26 -11.00
N GLU A 168 -18.77 17.78 -10.80
CA GLU A 168 -19.78 17.63 -11.86
C GLU A 168 -20.43 18.99 -12.18
N GLU A 169 -20.44 19.94 -11.24
CA GLU A 169 -20.94 21.30 -11.44
C GLU A 169 -19.99 22.26 -12.16
N LEU A 170 -18.70 21.89 -12.30
CA LEU A 170 -17.78 22.67 -13.12
C LEU A 170 -18.05 22.36 -14.59
N PRO A 171 -18.70 23.28 -15.35
CA PRO A 171 -18.96 23.05 -16.76
C PRO A 171 -17.63 22.86 -17.48
N ALA A 172 -17.63 22.01 -18.49
CA ALA A 172 -16.55 21.84 -19.45
C ALA A 172 -16.34 23.16 -20.25
N VAL A 173 -15.78 24.17 -19.57
CA VAL A 173 -15.43 25.43 -20.21
C VAL A 173 -14.01 25.31 -20.75
N ALA A 174 -13.99 25.30 -22.08
CA ALA A 174 -12.89 25.66 -22.96
C ALA A 174 -11.71 24.69 -23.10
N TYR A 175 -11.85 23.80 -24.05
CA TYR A 175 -10.79 23.56 -25.01
C TYR A 175 -11.34 23.93 -26.41
N GLU A 176 -11.30 25.23 -26.75
CA GLU A 176 -11.14 25.74 -28.11
C GLU A 176 -9.73 26.29 -28.25
#